data_398467a60825607f8dcc534ab0f4babd
#
_entry.id   398467a60825607f8dcc534ab0f4babd
#
_cell.length_a   1.000
_cell.length_b   1.000
_cell.length_c   1.000
_cell.angle_alpha   90.00
_cell.angle_beta   90.00
_cell.angle_gamma   90.00
#
_symmetry.space_group_name_H-M   'P 1'
#
loop_
_entity.id
_entity.type
_entity.pdbx_description
1 polymer ?
#
loop_
_entity_poly.entity_id
_entity_poly.type
_entity_poly.pdbx_seq_one_letter_code
_entity_poly.pdbx_strand_id
1 'polypeptide(L)'
;MVKVHSRTITLFLIFAVSVAAPGTSAPGAIGQGGSAGIAQTGPTIGSKARIQPLRPGFEFPRETLRFEAEYHFVTAGVATLRIERDGTQEHVTGVADSTGVVALLFHVRDRFNAYFDAQNLCSQKLIKHTEEGSHWRDTTITFDYKIKKAVLEEKNLKNGQSKRTENDIPGCVTDVVSGILYVSTLPLQKDAVYAFPLSDGGKTVTILAHVEGKEEIKTPAGTFQTIRVGPEGDYSALKNRGKVQIWYSDDSRHLPVQIQARMFWGTLTVYLAAIEK
;
A
#
# COMPACT_ATOMS: atom_id res chain seq x y z
N MET A 1 20.74 -16.58 -28.92
CA MET A 1 19.36 -16.00 -29.01
C MET A 1 18.62 -16.47 -27.77
N VAL A 2 18.74 -15.74 -26.66
CA VAL A 2 18.15 -16.09 -25.35
C VAL A 2 16.73 -15.56 -25.34
N LYS A 3 15.74 -16.46 -25.29
CA LYS A 3 14.33 -16.11 -25.07
C LYS A 3 14.17 -15.59 -23.65
N VAL A 4 14.15 -14.27 -23.49
CA VAL A 4 13.72 -13.62 -22.26
C VAL A 4 12.22 -13.82 -22.15
N HIS A 5 11.80 -14.70 -21.25
CA HIS A 5 10.39 -14.83 -20.88
C HIS A 5 10.00 -13.54 -20.16
N SER A 6 9.16 -12.76 -20.82
CA SER A 6 8.51 -11.57 -20.28
C SER A 6 7.64 -11.92 -19.07
N ARG A 7 8.26 -12.02 -17.88
CA ARG A 7 7.54 -12.00 -16.61
C ARG A 7 7.45 -10.55 -16.20
N THR A 8 6.26 -10.04 -16.22
CA THR A 8 5.83 -8.67 -15.91
C THR A 8 6.55 -8.12 -14.67
N ILE A 9 7.42 -7.14 -14.90
CA ILE A 9 8.10 -6.38 -13.84
C ILE A 9 7.18 -5.21 -13.50
N THR A 10 6.36 -5.35 -12.47
CA THR A 10 5.63 -4.22 -11.91
C THR A 10 6.57 -3.51 -10.94
N LEU A 11 7.13 -2.39 -11.35
CA LEU A 11 8.25 -1.73 -10.67
C LEU A 11 7.84 -0.78 -9.54
N PHE A 12 6.60 -0.30 -9.49
CA PHE A 12 6.15 0.67 -8.48
C PHE A 12 5.17 0.06 -7.50
N LEU A 13 5.69 -0.35 -6.35
CA LEU A 13 4.96 -1.10 -5.30
C LEU A 13 3.98 -0.27 -4.49
N ILE A 14 4.02 1.04 -4.57
CA ILE A 14 3.14 1.92 -3.79
C ILE A 14 1.78 2.10 -4.46
N PHE A 15 1.71 1.97 -5.80
CA PHE A 15 0.53 2.35 -6.56
C PHE A 15 -0.06 1.25 -7.47
N ALA A 16 0.64 0.14 -7.67
CA ALA A 16 0.21 -0.89 -8.59
C ALA A 16 -0.06 -2.22 -7.89
N VAL A 17 -1.24 -2.35 -7.33
CA VAL A 17 -1.78 -3.63 -6.92
C VAL A 17 -2.85 -4.05 -7.90
N SER A 18 -2.44 -4.71 -8.97
CA SER A 18 -3.34 -5.39 -9.89
C SER A 18 -3.04 -6.87 -9.89
N VAL A 19 -3.97 -7.65 -9.36
CA VAL A 19 -3.90 -9.10 -9.31
C VAL A 19 -4.61 -9.68 -10.53
N ALA A 20 -3.85 -10.31 -11.41
CA ALA A 20 -4.41 -11.33 -12.31
C ALA A 20 -4.28 -12.67 -11.58
N ALA A 21 -5.37 -13.26 -11.16
CA ALA A 21 -5.42 -14.62 -10.68
C ALA A 21 -5.57 -15.58 -11.87
N PRO A 22 -4.72 -16.62 -12.02
CA PRO A 22 -5.12 -17.82 -12.75
C PRO A 22 -5.81 -18.76 -11.76
N GLY A 23 -7.04 -19.12 -12.08
CA GLY A 23 -7.72 -20.21 -11.40
C GLY A 23 -7.10 -21.55 -11.78
N THR A 24 -6.78 -22.38 -10.80
CA THR A 24 -6.81 -23.85 -10.91
C THR A 24 -7.01 -24.42 -9.52
N SER A 25 -8.10 -25.12 -9.42
CA SER A 25 -8.47 -26.02 -8.31
C SER A 25 -7.72 -27.34 -8.40
N ALA A 26 -7.23 -27.89 -7.29
CA ALA A 26 -7.14 -29.32 -7.04
C ALA A 26 -7.04 -29.62 -5.53
N PRO A 27 -7.61 -30.75 -5.05
CA PRO A 27 -7.85 -31.02 -3.64
C PRO A 27 -6.85 -32.00 -3.03
N GLY A 28 -6.81 -31.99 -1.67
CA GLY A 28 -6.49 -33.19 -0.86
C GLY A 28 -5.12 -33.23 -0.21
N ALA A 29 -5.05 -33.24 1.10
CA ALA A 29 -4.88 -34.40 1.96
C ALA A 29 -4.48 -34.02 3.38
N ILE A 30 -4.99 -34.77 4.29
CA ILE A 30 -4.93 -34.78 5.75
C ILE A 30 -3.53 -35.18 6.25
N GLY A 31 -3.06 -34.54 7.31
CA GLY A 31 -1.90 -34.98 8.09
C GLY A 31 -1.93 -34.42 9.51
N GLN A 32 -2.35 -35.21 10.49
CA GLN A 32 -2.27 -34.92 11.92
C GLN A 32 -0.84 -35.13 12.43
N GLY A 33 -0.39 -34.30 13.34
CA GLY A 33 0.84 -34.50 14.10
C GLY A 33 0.93 -33.48 15.23
N GLY A 34 0.56 -33.87 16.45
CA GLY A 34 0.66 -33.07 17.65
C GLY A 34 2.08 -33.03 18.21
N SER A 35 2.43 -31.93 18.82
CA SER A 35 3.44 -31.86 19.88
C SER A 35 3.20 -30.65 20.74
N ALA A 36 3.17 -30.87 22.05
CA ALA A 36 2.94 -29.89 23.11
C ALA A 36 4.22 -29.08 23.40
N GLY A 37 4.01 -27.84 23.85
CA GLY A 37 4.96 -27.23 24.76
C GLY A 37 5.36 -25.81 24.50
N ILE A 38 5.12 -25.01 25.52
CA ILE A 38 5.66 -23.71 25.92
C ILE A 38 4.80 -22.52 25.53
N ALA A 39 4.02 -22.10 26.53
CA ALA A 39 3.30 -20.83 26.54
C ALA A 39 4.30 -19.67 26.56
N GLN A 40 4.44 -18.98 25.44
CA GLN A 40 4.94 -17.62 25.41
C GLN A 40 3.75 -16.70 25.44
N THR A 41 3.65 -15.89 26.48
CA THR A 41 2.68 -14.81 26.62
C THR A 41 3.03 -13.68 25.65
N GLY A 42 2.71 -13.87 24.37
CA GLY A 42 2.65 -12.81 23.38
C GLY A 42 1.29 -12.11 23.50
N PRO A 43 1.15 -10.85 23.05
CA PRO A 43 -0.11 -10.14 23.10
C PRO A 43 -1.18 -10.94 22.35
N THR A 44 -2.31 -11.11 22.98
CA THR A 44 -3.46 -11.90 22.53
C THR A 44 -3.88 -11.46 21.13
N ILE A 45 -3.58 -12.26 20.11
CA ILE A 45 -4.09 -12.13 18.74
C ILE A 45 -5.59 -12.50 18.77
N GLY A 46 -6.41 -11.60 19.28
CA GLY A 46 -7.84 -11.81 19.49
C GLY A 46 -8.70 -10.58 19.21
N SER A 47 -8.12 -9.45 18.82
CA SER A 47 -8.92 -8.30 18.42
C SER A 47 -9.34 -8.45 16.96
N LYS A 48 -10.67 -8.49 16.73
CA LYS A 48 -11.29 -8.40 15.41
C LYS A 48 -10.66 -7.23 14.65
N ALA A 49 -10.09 -7.47 13.44
CA ALA A 49 -9.49 -6.42 12.62
C ALA A 49 -10.49 -5.28 12.42
N ARG A 50 -10.12 -4.06 12.82
CA ARG A 50 -10.98 -2.87 12.74
C ARG A 50 -10.14 -1.61 12.57
N ILE A 51 -10.71 -0.61 11.92
CA ILE A 51 -10.17 0.74 11.91
C ILE A 51 -10.39 1.35 13.29
N GLN A 52 -9.31 1.86 13.91
CA GLN A 52 -9.38 2.58 15.17
C GLN A 52 -9.72 4.05 14.92
N PRO A 53 -10.37 4.74 15.86
CA PRO A 53 -10.56 6.19 15.76
C PRO A 53 -9.22 6.92 15.64
N LEU A 54 -9.25 8.07 14.97
CA LEU A 54 -8.10 8.97 14.89
C LEU A 54 -7.61 9.38 16.28
N ARG A 55 -6.31 9.57 16.43
CA ARG A 55 -5.75 10.21 17.63
C ARG A 55 -6.34 11.61 17.77
N PRO A 56 -6.71 12.05 19.01
CA PRO A 56 -7.17 13.41 19.22
C PRO A 56 -6.17 14.44 18.70
N GLY A 57 -6.64 15.40 17.91
CA GLY A 57 -5.81 16.46 17.36
C GLY A 57 -4.91 16.03 16.19
N PHE A 58 -5.06 14.82 15.66
CA PHE A 58 -4.32 14.41 14.48
C PHE A 58 -4.91 15.08 13.22
N GLU A 59 -4.02 15.66 12.42
CA GLU A 59 -4.33 16.19 11.09
C GLU A 59 -3.30 15.71 10.08
N PHE A 60 -3.76 15.37 8.89
CA PHE A 60 -2.86 15.05 7.79
C PHE A 60 -2.10 16.30 7.33
N PRO A 61 -0.83 16.16 6.91
CA PRO A 61 -0.09 17.24 6.30
C PRO A 61 -0.81 17.74 5.04
N ARG A 62 -0.80 19.05 4.81
CA ARG A 62 -1.43 19.68 3.62
C ARG A 62 -0.38 20.07 2.58
N GLU A 63 0.88 19.87 2.90
CA GLU A 63 1.99 20.04 2.00
C GLU A 63 2.01 18.94 0.94
N THR A 64 2.61 19.23 -0.20
CA THR A 64 2.92 18.21 -1.21
C THR A 64 4.18 17.47 -0.80
N LEU A 65 4.08 16.16 -0.62
CA LEU A 65 5.23 15.30 -0.37
C LEU A 65 5.80 14.82 -1.70
N ARG A 66 7.07 15.13 -1.97
CA ARG A 66 7.79 14.60 -3.12
C ARG A 66 8.69 13.46 -2.70
N PHE A 67 8.72 12.42 -3.52
CA PHE A 67 9.52 11.24 -3.31
C PHE A 67 10.42 10.96 -4.51
N GLU A 68 11.58 10.35 -4.23
CA GLU A 68 12.46 9.75 -5.22
C GLU A 68 12.53 8.25 -5.01
N ALA A 69 12.39 7.50 -6.09
CA ALA A 69 12.52 6.06 -6.11
C ALA A 69 13.91 5.66 -6.58
N GLU A 70 14.56 4.77 -5.84
CA GLU A 70 15.89 4.24 -6.13
C GLU A 70 15.85 2.72 -6.30
N TYR A 71 16.51 2.25 -7.34
CA TYR A 71 16.72 0.84 -7.62
C TYR A 71 18.18 0.61 -7.97
N HIS A 72 18.89 -0.28 -7.22
CA HIS A 72 20.33 -0.53 -7.40
C HIS A 72 21.18 0.76 -7.46
N PHE A 73 20.93 1.70 -6.54
CA PHE A 73 21.63 3.00 -6.44
C PHE A 73 21.43 3.95 -7.64
N VAL A 74 20.45 3.65 -8.49
CA VAL A 74 20.07 4.51 -9.62
C VAL A 74 18.69 5.08 -9.35
N THR A 75 18.52 6.40 -9.55
CA THR A 75 17.19 7.02 -9.48
C THR A 75 16.32 6.41 -10.59
N ALA A 76 15.28 5.72 -10.16
CA ALA A 76 14.36 5.00 -11.02
C ALA A 76 13.11 5.80 -11.36
N GLY A 77 12.74 6.76 -10.51
CA GLY A 77 11.54 7.56 -10.71
C GLY A 77 11.33 8.61 -9.63
N VAL A 78 10.27 9.37 -9.80
CA VAL A 78 9.78 10.37 -8.86
C VAL A 78 8.30 10.18 -8.61
N ALA A 79 7.85 10.56 -7.41
CA ALA A 79 6.44 10.54 -7.08
C ALA A 79 6.05 11.77 -6.25
N THR A 80 4.77 12.13 -6.31
CA THR A 80 4.19 13.16 -5.45
C THR A 80 2.93 12.64 -4.77
N LEU A 81 2.69 13.10 -3.56
CA LEU A 81 1.50 12.83 -2.78
C LEU A 81 0.98 14.13 -2.19
N ARG A 82 -0.30 14.43 -2.39
CA ARG A 82 -0.98 15.58 -1.81
C ARG A 82 -2.27 15.15 -1.15
N ILE A 83 -2.53 15.67 0.03
CA ILE A 83 -3.74 15.39 0.82
C ILE A 83 -4.50 16.69 1.01
N GLU A 84 -5.74 16.72 0.57
CA GLU A 84 -6.65 17.85 0.69
C GLU A 84 -7.92 17.42 1.41
N ARG A 85 -8.52 18.33 2.19
CA ARG A 85 -9.82 18.09 2.82
C ARG A 85 -10.92 18.81 2.04
N ASP A 86 -11.96 18.05 1.72
CA ASP A 86 -13.21 18.56 1.15
C ASP A 86 -14.38 18.15 2.07
N GLY A 87 -14.79 19.07 2.92
CA GLY A 87 -15.82 18.82 3.92
C GLY A 87 -15.46 17.69 4.88
N THR A 88 -16.20 16.60 4.82
CA THR A 88 -16.01 15.39 5.65
C THR A 88 -15.12 14.33 4.99
N GLN A 89 -14.54 14.64 3.83
CA GLN A 89 -13.75 13.71 3.03
C GLN A 89 -12.29 14.18 2.95
N GLU A 90 -11.36 13.25 3.05
CA GLU A 90 -9.97 13.44 2.63
C GLU A 90 -9.82 12.96 1.19
N HIS A 91 -9.18 13.76 0.37
CA HIS A 91 -8.84 13.47 -1.01
C HIS A 91 -7.32 13.41 -1.15
N VAL A 92 -6.82 12.28 -1.59
CA VAL A 92 -5.39 12.06 -1.82
C VAL A 92 -5.14 11.95 -3.32
N THR A 93 -4.30 12.83 -3.82
CA THR A 93 -3.81 12.77 -5.21
C THR A 93 -2.38 12.26 -5.20
N GLY A 94 -2.07 11.31 -6.06
CA GLY A 94 -0.72 10.83 -6.25
C GLY A 94 -0.34 10.66 -7.71
N VAL A 95 0.94 10.90 -7.95
CA VAL A 95 1.57 10.83 -9.27
C VAL A 95 2.88 10.08 -9.11
N ALA A 96 3.19 9.16 -10.02
CA ALA A 96 4.48 8.49 -10.08
C ALA A 96 4.92 8.31 -11.52
N ASP A 97 6.16 8.72 -11.81
CA ASP A 97 6.75 8.64 -13.15
C ASP A 97 8.14 8.02 -13.05
N SER A 98 8.47 7.09 -13.95
CA SER A 98 9.86 6.64 -14.13
C SER A 98 10.71 7.75 -14.77
N THR A 99 12.00 7.79 -14.43
CA THR A 99 12.93 8.83 -14.92
C THR A 99 14.23 8.22 -15.46
N GLY A 100 15.00 9.04 -16.19
CA GLY A 100 16.33 8.68 -16.66
C GLY A 100 16.36 7.41 -17.51
N VAL A 101 17.42 6.61 -17.33
CA VAL A 101 17.63 5.36 -18.07
C VAL A 101 16.54 4.34 -17.78
N VAL A 102 15.99 4.35 -16.58
CA VAL A 102 14.91 3.42 -16.19
C VAL A 102 13.65 3.67 -17.02
N ALA A 103 13.31 4.93 -17.31
CA ALA A 103 12.17 5.28 -18.15
C ALA A 103 12.28 4.76 -19.59
N LEU A 104 13.52 4.64 -20.11
CA LEU A 104 13.76 4.06 -21.44
C LEU A 104 13.58 2.54 -21.47
N LEU A 105 13.86 1.86 -20.36
CA LEU A 105 13.77 0.40 -20.24
C LEU A 105 12.40 -0.06 -19.76
N PHE A 106 11.80 0.72 -18.87
CA PHE A 106 10.50 0.42 -18.26
C PHE A 106 9.74 1.70 -17.96
N HIS A 107 8.83 2.05 -18.84
CA HIS A 107 7.97 3.22 -18.69
C HIS A 107 6.98 3.02 -17.55
N VAL A 108 6.92 3.98 -16.64
CA VAL A 108 5.89 4.10 -15.61
C VAL A 108 5.30 5.49 -15.63
N ARG A 109 3.98 5.56 -15.66
CA ARG A 109 3.19 6.78 -15.54
C ARG A 109 1.89 6.47 -14.81
N ASP A 110 1.91 6.63 -13.51
CA ASP A 110 0.78 6.30 -12.65
C ASP A 110 0.16 7.54 -12.03
N ARG A 111 -1.14 7.56 -11.99
CA ARG A 111 -1.96 8.62 -11.39
C ARG A 111 -3.03 7.97 -10.53
N PHE A 112 -3.27 8.49 -9.33
CA PHE A 112 -4.37 8.02 -8.52
C PHE A 112 -5.05 9.14 -7.75
N ASN A 113 -6.32 8.90 -7.44
CA ASN A 113 -7.14 9.71 -6.55
C ASN A 113 -7.82 8.77 -5.56
N ALA A 114 -7.53 8.93 -4.28
CA ALA A 114 -8.16 8.17 -3.22
C ALA A 114 -9.02 9.10 -2.36
N TYR A 115 -10.22 8.64 -2.05
CA TYR A 115 -11.20 9.37 -1.25
C TYR A 115 -11.60 8.52 -0.06
N PHE A 116 -11.51 9.07 1.14
CA PHE A 116 -11.90 8.40 2.36
C PHE A 116 -12.51 9.37 3.37
N ASP A 117 -13.30 8.85 4.28
CA ASP A 117 -13.94 9.65 5.33
C ASP A 117 -12.88 10.21 6.29
N ALA A 118 -12.97 11.50 6.58
CA ALA A 118 -11.98 12.22 7.36
C ALA A 118 -12.00 11.89 8.86
N GLN A 119 -13.06 11.28 9.38
CA GLN A 119 -13.20 10.95 10.79
C GLN A 119 -12.83 9.49 11.10
N ASN A 120 -13.22 8.57 10.22
CA ASN A 120 -13.07 7.13 10.45
C ASN A 120 -12.13 6.44 9.46
N LEU A 121 -11.62 7.17 8.44
CA LEU A 121 -10.69 6.68 7.41
C LEU A 121 -11.24 5.53 6.55
N CYS A 122 -12.56 5.33 6.55
CA CYS A 122 -13.18 4.36 5.67
C CYS A 122 -13.03 4.81 4.21
N SER A 123 -12.42 3.98 3.38
CA SER A 123 -12.29 4.26 1.94
C SER A 123 -13.66 4.38 1.29
N GLN A 124 -13.82 5.38 0.43
CA GLN A 124 -15.06 5.62 -0.31
C GLN A 124 -14.87 5.31 -1.80
N LYS A 125 -13.73 5.74 -2.36
CA LYS A 125 -13.40 5.53 -3.76
C LYS A 125 -11.89 5.60 -3.99
N LEU A 126 -11.38 4.75 -4.90
CA LEU A 126 -10.03 4.84 -5.42
C LEU A 126 -10.10 4.79 -6.94
N ILE A 127 -9.54 5.79 -7.61
CA ILE A 127 -9.41 5.87 -9.06
C ILE A 127 -7.93 5.79 -9.40
N LYS A 128 -7.54 4.91 -10.30
CA LYS A 128 -6.16 4.77 -10.77
C LYS A 128 -6.11 4.77 -12.28
N HIS A 129 -5.16 5.49 -12.83
CA HIS A 129 -4.69 5.35 -14.20
C HIS A 129 -3.25 4.85 -14.13
N THR A 130 -2.96 3.70 -14.71
CA THR A 130 -1.64 3.08 -14.66
C THR A 130 -1.13 2.78 -16.07
N GLU A 131 0.11 3.23 -16.33
CA GLU A 131 0.88 2.91 -17.54
C GLU A 131 2.21 2.31 -17.10
N GLU A 132 2.28 0.98 -16.95
CA GLU A 132 3.48 0.27 -16.51
C GLU A 132 3.97 -0.69 -17.61
N GLY A 133 4.98 -0.30 -18.35
CA GLY A 133 5.52 -1.08 -19.46
C GLY A 133 4.45 -1.46 -20.47
N SER A 134 4.07 -2.74 -20.49
CA SER A 134 2.99 -3.24 -21.38
C SER A 134 1.59 -3.16 -20.76
N HIS A 135 1.45 -2.82 -19.50
CA HIS A 135 0.17 -2.84 -18.76
C HIS A 135 -0.38 -1.42 -18.59
N TRP A 136 -1.44 -1.11 -19.34
CA TRP A 136 -2.13 0.17 -19.32
C TRP A 136 -3.57 -0.04 -18.90
N ARG A 137 -4.00 0.58 -17.82
CA ARG A 137 -5.32 0.36 -17.21
C ARG A 137 -5.88 1.58 -16.54
N ASP A 138 -7.19 1.72 -16.66
CA ASP A 138 -8.02 2.53 -15.75
C ASP A 138 -8.69 1.59 -14.76
N THR A 139 -8.61 1.93 -13.48
CA THR A 139 -9.24 1.17 -12.40
C THR A 139 -10.04 2.11 -11.52
N THR A 140 -11.29 1.75 -11.23
CA THR A 140 -12.12 2.41 -10.22
C THR A 140 -12.53 1.38 -9.19
N ILE A 141 -12.34 1.69 -7.90
CA ILE A 141 -12.83 0.91 -6.78
C ILE A 141 -13.80 1.80 -6.00
N THR A 142 -15.01 1.31 -5.76
CA THR A 142 -16.04 2.01 -4.99
C THR A 142 -16.46 1.14 -3.80
N PHE A 143 -16.64 1.75 -2.63
CA PHE A 143 -17.03 1.07 -1.40
C PHE A 143 -18.43 1.50 -0.98
N ASP A 144 -19.37 0.55 -0.96
CA ASP A 144 -20.73 0.78 -0.50
C ASP A 144 -20.96 0.07 0.85
N TYR A 145 -21.00 0.85 1.91
CA TYR A 145 -21.16 0.35 3.27
C TYR A 145 -22.59 -0.01 3.63
N LYS A 146 -23.58 0.44 2.85
CA LYS A 146 -25.00 0.08 3.07
C LYS A 146 -25.24 -1.38 2.68
N ILE A 147 -24.70 -1.79 1.54
CA ILE A 147 -24.80 -3.17 1.04
C ILE A 147 -23.56 -4.01 1.35
N LYS A 148 -22.56 -3.43 2.03
CA LYS A 148 -21.28 -4.07 2.41
C LYS A 148 -20.54 -4.69 1.23
N LYS A 149 -20.42 -3.94 0.14
CA LYS A 149 -19.72 -4.35 -1.07
C LYS A 149 -18.60 -3.37 -1.44
N ALA A 150 -17.51 -3.92 -1.92
CA ALA A 150 -16.55 -3.20 -2.74
C ALA A 150 -16.69 -3.65 -4.19
N VAL A 151 -16.67 -2.70 -5.11
CA VAL A 151 -16.78 -2.95 -6.54
C VAL A 151 -15.53 -2.44 -7.22
N LEU A 152 -14.82 -3.33 -7.92
CA LEU A 152 -13.69 -3.00 -8.77
C LEU A 152 -14.14 -3.03 -10.24
N GLU A 153 -13.91 -1.95 -10.95
CA GLU A 153 -14.05 -1.83 -12.39
C GLU A 153 -12.69 -1.52 -12.99
N GLU A 154 -12.25 -2.37 -13.91
CA GLU A 154 -10.94 -2.24 -14.58
C GLU A 154 -11.14 -2.26 -16.08
N LYS A 155 -10.49 -1.33 -16.78
CA LYS A 155 -10.44 -1.30 -18.26
C LYS A 155 -8.99 -1.37 -18.71
N ASN A 156 -8.66 -2.37 -19.50
CA ASN A 156 -7.38 -2.46 -20.19
C ASN A 156 -7.39 -1.49 -21.39
N LEU A 157 -6.48 -0.52 -21.38
CA LEU A 157 -6.46 0.55 -22.39
C LEU A 157 -5.84 0.12 -23.72
N LYS A 158 -5.12 -1.00 -23.76
CA LYS A 158 -4.51 -1.51 -25.00
C LYS A 158 -5.46 -2.34 -25.86
N ASN A 159 -6.34 -3.10 -25.23
CA ASN A 159 -7.28 -3.97 -25.95
C ASN A 159 -8.76 -3.64 -25.69
N GLY A 160 -9.05 -2.65 -24.85
CA GLY A 160 -10.41 -2.20 -24.54
C GLY A 160 -11.21 -3.13 -23.63
N GLN A 161 -10.64 -4.25 -23.19
CA GLN A 161 -11.34 -5.21 -22.34
C GLN A 161 -11.64 -4.59 -20.97
N SER A 162 -12.85 -4.80 -20.47
CA SER A 162 -13.29 -4.37 -19.15
C SER A 162 -13.59 -5.58 -18.28
N LYS A 163 -13.28 -5.42 -16.98
CA LYS A 163 -13.57 -6.40 -15.95
C LYS A 163 -14.28 -5.71 -14.80
N ARG A 164 -15.31 -6.35 -14.24
CA ARG A 164 -15.98 -5.92 -13.01
C ARG A 164 -15.91 -7.07 -12.00
N THR A 165 -15.55 -6.74 -10.77
CA THR A 165 -15.47 -7.71 -9.66
C THR A 165 -16.15 -7.09 -8.46
N GLU A 166 -16.95 -7.88 -7.74
CA GLU A 166 -17.55 -7.49 -6.47
C GLU A 166 -16.98 -8.35 -5.35
N ASN A 167 -16.82 -7.74 -4.19
CA ASN A 167 -16.26 -8.37 -3.00
C ASN A 167 -17.02 -7.91 -1.76
N ASP A 168 -17.28 -8.84 -0.84
CA ASP A 168 -17.87 -8.50 0.46
C ASP A 168 -16.85 -7.78 1.34
N ILE A 169 -17.29 -6.72 2.03
CA ILE A 169 -16.49 -6.01 3.02
C ILE A 169 -17.16 -6.13 4.40
N PRO A 170 -16.37 -6.33 5.47
CA PRO A 170 -16.92 -6.54 6.82
C PRO A 170 -17.55 -5.28 7.43
N GLY A 171 -17.29 -4.14 6.86
CA GLY A 171 -17.65 -2.81 7.31
C GLY A 171 -16.62 -1.80 6.82
N CYS A 172 -16.24 -0.84 7.65
CA CYS A 172 -15.18 0.12 7.32
C CYS A 172 -13.88 -0.61 6.95
N VAL A 173 -13.35 -0.32 5.77
CA VAL A 173 -12.08 -0.85 5.25
C VAL A 173 -11.21 0.29 4.73
N THR A 174 -9.90 0.07 4.68
CA THR A 174 -8.98 0.93 3.92
C THR A 174 -8.77 0.34 2.52
N ASP A 175 -8.45 1.18 1.55
CA ASP A 175 -7.71 0.81 0.35
C ASP A 175 -6.20 0.88 0.63
N VAL A 176 -5.36 0.61 -0.38
CA VAL A 176 -3.89 0.61 -0.19
C VAL A 176 -3.36 1.99 0.20
N VAL A 177 -3.89 3.08 -0.40
CA VAL A 177 -3.43 4.44 -0.13
C VAL A 177 -3.86 4.88 1.26
N SER A 178 -5.14 4.76 1.55
CA SER A 178 -5.68 5.11 2.88
C SER A 178 -5.13 4.21 3.97
N GLY A 179 -4.75 2.95 3.67
CA GLY A 179 -4.11 2.05 4.63
C GLY A 179 -2.73 2.51 5.09
N ILE A 180 -1.90 3.01 4.18
CA ILE A 180 -0.61 3.62 4.52
C ILE A 180 -0.81 4.86 5.41
N LEU A 181 -1.77 5.70 5.03
CA LEU A 181 -2.10 6.91 5.80
C LEU A 181 -2.78 6.58 7.13
N TYR A 182 -3.58 5.51 7.20
CA TYR A 182 -4.16 5.04 8.45
C TYR A 182 -3.07 4.68 9.48
N VAL A 183 -2.03 3.99 9.06
CA VAL A 183 -0.92 3.63 9.95
C VAL A 183 -0.27 4.89 10.54
N SER A 184 -0.15 5.99 9.80
CA SER A 184 0.40 7.26 10.33
C SER A 184 -0.46 7.87 11.46
N THR A 185 -1.73 7.52 11.54
CA THR A 185 -2.63 8.00 12.59
C THR A 185 -2.52 7.24 13.92
N LEU A 186 -1.83 6.10 13.91
CA LEU A 186 -1.73 5.21 15.07
C LEU A 186 -0.61 5.67 16.04
N PRO A 187 -0.73 5.33 17.34
CA PRO A 187 0.35 5.54 18.29
C PRO A 187 1.44 4.48 18.08
N LEU A 188 2.41 4.75 17.20
CA LEU A 188 3.44 3.79 16.75
C LEU A 188 4.43 3.42 17.87
N GLN A 189 3.96 2.76 18.92
CA GLN A 189 4.77 2.28 20.03
C GLN A 189 5.52 1.00 19.61
N LYS A 190 6.77 0.88 20.03
CA LYS A 190 7.59 -0.30 19.76
C LYS A 190 6.87 -1.59 20.19
N ASP A 191 6.99 -2.62 19.36
CA ASP A 191 6.40 -3.96 19.54
C ASP A 191 4.85 -3.99 19.48
N ALA A 192 4.19 -2.85 19.19
CA ALA A 192 2.75 -2.83 18.94
C ALA A 192 2.40 -3.49 17.59
N VAL A 193 1.25 -4.14 17.56
CA VAL A 193 0.68 -4.75 16.34
C VAL A 193 -0.74 -4.22 16.15
N TYR A 194 -1.01 -3.65 15.00
CA TYR A 194 -2.32 -3.11 14.64
C TYR A 194 -2.94 -3.93 13.53
N ALA A 195 -4.12 -4.51 13.79
CA ALA A 195 -4.86 -5.30 12.81
C ALA A 195 -6.01 -4.47 12.21
N PHE A 196 -6.02 -4.33 10.89
CA PHE A 196 -7.08 -3.59 10.18
C PHE A 196 -7.43 -4.22 8.84
N PRO A 197 -8.69 -4.06 8.37
CA PRO A 197 -9.11 -4.59 7.09
C PRO A 197 -8.69 -3.66 5.93
N LEU A 198 -8.12 -4.26 4.88
CA LEU A 198 -7.77 -3.60 3.63
C LEU A 198 -8.46 -4.31 2.47
N SER A 199 -9.06 -3.54 1.57
CA SER A 199 -9.70 -4.06 0.35
C SER A 199 -9.10 -3.41 -0.90
N ASP A 200 -8.77 -4.24 -1.89
CA ASP A 200 -8.35 -3.80 -3.23
C ASP A 200 -9.52 -3.81 -4.25
N GLY A 201 -10.75 -3.97 -3.75
CA GLY A 201 -11.96 -4.07 -4.55
C GLY A 201 -12.23 -5.49 -5.07
N GLY A 202 -11.21 -6.32 -5.25
CA GLY A 202 -11.35 -7.71 -5.66
C GLY A 202 -11.36 -8.69 -4.48
N LYS A 203 -10.73 -8.32 -3.37
CA LYS A 203 -10.74 -9.06 -2.11
C LYS A 203 -10.51 -8.14 -0.92
N THR A 204 -10.90 -8.60 0.26
CA THR A 204 -10.60 -7.95 1.55
C THR A 204 -9.74 -8.86 2.39
N VAL A 205 -8.70 -8.30 2.99
CA VAL A 205 -7.75 -9.03 3.84
C VAL A 205 -7.50 -8.27 5.14
N THR A 206 -7.03 -8.97 6.16
CA THR A 206 -6.51 -8.34 7.37
C THR A 206 -5.03 -8.03 7.17
N ILE A 207 -4.65 -6.79 7.42
CA ILE A 207 -3.24 -6.36 7.51
C ILE A 207 -2.86 -6.29 8.99
N LEU A 208 -1.68 -6.81 9.31
CA LEU A 208 -1.03 -6.65 10.60
C LEU A 208 0.14 -5.68 10.43
N ALA A 209 0.04 -4.49 10.99
CA ALA A 209 1.12 -3.51 11.00
C ALA A 209 1.96 -3.71 12.26
N HIS A 210 3.16 -4.27 12.11
CA HIS A 210 4.10 -4.52 13.19
C HIS A 210 5.03 -3.31 13.35
N VAL A 211 5.02 -2.67 14.51
CA VAL A 211 5.95 -1.59 14.85
C VAL A 211 7.27 -2.20 15.31
N GLU A 212 8.29 -2.17 14.45
CA GLU A 212 9.54 -2.91 14.66
C GLU A 212 10.57 -2.15 15.50
N GLY A 213 10.62 -0.81 15.43
CA GLY A 213 11.57 0.00 16.21
C GLY A 213 11.85 1.37 15.61
N LYS A 214 12.81 2.06 16.21
CA LYS A 214 13.23 3.40 15.79
C LYS A 214 14.61 3.35 15.15
N GLU A 215 14.82 4.18 14.13
CA GLU A 215 16.13 4.38 13.50
C GLU A 215 16.20 5.72 12.78
N GLU A 216 17.41 6.21 12.58
CA GLU A 216 17.65 7.41 11.82
C GLU A 216 17.71 7.10 10.33
N ILE A 217 16.94 7.85 9.53
CA ILE A 217 16.94 7.74 8.07
C ILE A 217 17.36 9.08 7.45
N LYS A 218 18.33 9.01 6.54
CA LYS A 218 18.78 10.15 5.73
C LYS A 218 18.14 10.09 4.35
N THR A 219 17.50 11.19 3.96
CA THR A 219 16.84 11.35 2.66
C THR A 219 17.24 12.68 2.04
N PRO A 220 16.91 12.94 0.78
CA PRO A 220 17.12 14.27 0.18
C PRO A 220 16.38 15.39 0.92
N ALA A 221 15.24 15.11 1.57
CA ALA A 221 14.51 16.09 2.39
C ALA A 221 15.16 16.38 3.75
N GLY A 222 16.19 15.61 4.15
CA GLY A 222 16.89 15.78 5.43
C GLY A 222 17.08 14.49 6.20
N THR A 223 17.46 14.63 7.47
CA THR A 223 17.65 13.51 8.41
C THR A 223 16.47 13.44 9.35
N PHE A 224 15.87 12.26 9.47
CA PHE A 224 14.67 12.02 10.26
C PHE A 224 14.92 10.92 11.30
N GLN A 225 14.48 11.16 12.54
CA GLN A 225 14.20 10.06 13.45
C GLN A 225 12.91 9.39 12.98
N THR A 226 12.92 8.10 12.85
CA THR A 226 11.80 7.36 12.25
C THR A 226 11.38 6.16 13.08
N ILE A 227 10.15 5.72 12.85
CA ILE A 227 9.58 4.48 13.39
C ILE A 227 9.32 3.55 12.20
N ARG A 228 9.96 2.38 12.24
CA ARG A 228 9.79 1.36 11.19
C ARG A 228 8.57 0.49 11.46
N VAL A 229 7.73 0.32 10.43
CA VAL A 229 6.55 -0.53 10.44
C VAL A 229 6.62 -1.53 9.30
N GLY A 230 6.47 -2.82 9.62
CA GLY A 230 6.38 -3.92 8.66
C GLY A 230 4.94 -4.39 8.52
N PRO A 231 4.25 -4.14 7.40
CA PRO A 231 2.93 -4.72 7.16
C PRO A 231 3.06 -6.21 6.82
N GLU A 232 2.20 -7.02 7.44
CA GLU A 232 2.05 -8.45 7.15
C GLU A 232 0.57 -8.75 6.85
N GLY A 233 0.30 -9.68 5.96
CA GLY A 233 -1.06 -10.08 5.63
C GLY A 233 -1.13 -11.02 4.45
N ASP A 234 -2.31 -11.64 4.28
CA ASP A 234 -2.61 -12.53 3.14
C ASP A 234 -2.91 -11.77 1.84
N TYR A 235 -2.23 -10.66 1.65
CA TYR A 235 -2.32 -9.84 0.47
C TYR A 235 -1.24 -10.25 -0.53
N SER A 236 -1.63 -10.50 -1.79
CA SER A 236 -0.70 -11.03 -2.80
C SER A 236 0.52 -10.13 -3.03
N ALA A 237 0.38 -8.81 -2.85
CA ALA A 237 1.50 -7.87 -2.94
C ALA A 237 2.52 -8.07 -1.81
N LEU A 238 2.08 -8.47 -0.61
CA LEU A 238 2.96 -8.77 0.51
C LEU A 238 3.54 -10.18 0.44
N LYS A 239 2.72 -11.19 0.04
CA LYS A 239 3.17 -12.59 -0.06
C LYS A 239 4.10 -12.87 -1.23
N ASN A 240 3.79 -12.34 -2.41
CA ASN A 240 4.45 -12.73 -3.66
C ASN A 240 5.56 -11.77 -4.09
N ARG A 241 5.73 -10.63 -3.43
CA ARG A 241 6.66 -9.55 -3.83
C ARG A 241 7.73 -9.23 -2.80
N GLY A 242 7.82 -10.02 -1.74
CA GLY A 242 8.84 -9.85 -0.72
C GLY A 242 8.39 -8.99 0.46
N LYS A 243 9.36 -8.52 1.25
CA LYS A 243 9.10 -7.76 2.47
C LYS A 243 8.96 -6.27 2.14
N VAL A 244 7.82 -5.68 2.51
CA VAL A 244 7.60 -4.23 2.51
C VAL A 244 7.88 -3.68 3.90
N GLN A 245 8.52 -2.53 3.98
CA GLN A 245 8.73 -1.78 5.23
C GLN A 245 8.50 -0.30 4.98
N ILE A 246 7.91 0.38 5.94
CA ILE A 246 7.61 1.80 5.87
C ILE A 246 8.19 2.47 7.10
N TRP A 247 8.92 3.56 6.91
CA TRP A 247 9.47 4.39 7.97
C TRP A 247 8.65 5.66 8.06
N TYR A 248 8.03 5.87 9.20
CA TYR A 248 7.28 7.09 9.52
C TYR A 248 8.14 8.01 10.38
N SER A 249 8.06 9.33 10.19
CA SER A 249 8.76 10.27 11.07
C SER A 249 8.31 10.10 12.53
N ASP A 250 9.26 10.15 13.47
CA ASP A 250 8.99 10.06 14.91
C ASP A 250 8.59 11.44 15.47
N ASP A 251 7.58 12.04 14.85
CA ASP A 251 6.97 13.30 15.28
C ASP A 251 5.43 13.16 15.25
N SER A 252 4.70 14.21 15.57
CA SER A 252 3.23 14.20 15.61
C SER A 252 2.57 13.93 14.27
N ARG A 253 3.28 14.15 13.15
CA ARG A 253 2.76 14.00 11.78
C ARG A 253 2.84 12.58 11.26
N HIS A 254 3.81 11.78 11.75
CA HIS A 254 4.15 10.45 11.21
C HIS A 254 4.18 10.43 9.68
N LEU A 255 4.97 11.34 9.07
CA LEU A 255 5.13 11.38 7.61
C LEU A 255 5.78 10.09 7.12
N PRO A 256 5.35 9.51 6.00
CA PRO A 256 6.09 8.42 5.36
C PRO A 256 7.42 8.99 4.81
N VAL A 257 8.52 8.65 5.47
CA VAL A 257 9.88 9.14 5.13
C VAL A 257 10.56 8.22 4.14
N GLN A 258 10.36 6.92 4.30
CA GLN A 258 10.92 5.91 3.42
C GLN A 258 9.95 4.74 3.29
N ILE A 259 9.84 4.20 2.09
CA ILE A 259 9.16 2.94 1.82
C ILE A 259 10.14 2.03 1.07
N GLN A 260 10.36 0.84 1.58
CA GLN A 260 11.24 -0.14 0.96
C GLN A 260 10.47 -1.41 0.63
N ALA A 261 10.64 -1.88 -0.59
CA ALA A 261 10.10 -3.15 -1.05
C ALA A 261 11.25 -4.05 -1.52
N ARG A 262 11.49 -5.12 -0.75
CA ARG A 262 12.47 -6.13 -1.10
C ARG A 262 11.79 -7.21 -1.94
N MET A 263 12.20 -7.34 -3.18
CA MET A 263 11.66 -8.28 -4.15
C MET A 263 12.74 -9.32 -4.53
N PHE A 264 12.34 -10.41 -5.20
CA PHE A 264 13.30 -11.47 -5.59
C PHE A 264 14.38 -10.97 -6.57
N TRP A 265 14.10 -9.90 -7.31
CA TRP A 265 15.02 -9.31 -8.29
C TRP A 265 15.76 -8.06 -7.78
N GLY A 266 15.52 -7.63 -6.55
CA GLY A 266 16.20 -6.49 -5.93
C GLY A 266 15.34 -5.72 -4.94
N THR A 267 15.90 -4.64 -4.43
CA THR A 267 15.23 -3.75 -3.48
C THR A 267 14.90 -2.43 -4.17
N LEU A 268 13.64 -2.04 -4.14
CA LEU A 268 13.19 -0.70 -4.48
C LEU A 268 13.03 0.10 -3.20
N THR A 269 13.64 1.27 -3.13
CA THR A 269 13.49 2.20 -2.01
C THR A 269 12.96 3.53 -2.52
N VAL A 270 11.96 4.04 -1.85
CA VAL A 270 11.33 5.34 -2.13
C VAL A 270 11.56 6.23 -0.94
N TYR A 271 12.23 7.36 -1.15
CA TYR A 271 12.62 8.33 -0.11
C TYR A 271 11.83 9.62 -0.24
N LEU A 272 11.46 10.21 0.89
CA LEU A 272 10.96 11.58 0.93
C LEU A 272 12.07 12.53 0.46
N ALA A 273 11.84 13.21 -0.67
CA ALA A 273 12.82 14.08 -1.30
C ALA A 273 12.58 15.55 -0.98
N ALA A 274 11.32 15.97 -0.82
CA ALA A 274 10.96 17.32 -0.41
C ALA A 274 9.56 17.38 0.21
N ILE A 275 9.33 18.43 1.00
CA ILE A 275 8.03 18.82 1.55
C ILE A 275 7.75 20.22 1.02
N GLU A 276 6.77 20.34 0.12
CA GLU A 276 6.46 21.59 -0.62
C GLU A 276 5.14 22.18 -0.11
N LYS A 277 5.14 23.49 0.14
CA LYS A 277 3.94 24.25 0.58
C LYS A 277 2.96 24.49 -0.56
#